data_22ca0e9b7037d997d1f391cceff762eb
#
_entry.id   22ca0e9b7037d997d1f391cceff762eb
#
_cell.length_a   1.000
_cell.length_b   1.000
_cell.length_c   1.000
_cell.angle_alpha   90.00
_cell.angle_beta   90.00
_cell.angle_gamma   90.00
#
_symmetry.space_group_name_H-M   'P 1'
#
loop_
_entity.id
_entity.type
_entity.pdbx_description
1 polymer ?
#
loop_
_entity_poly.entity_id
_entity_poly.type
_entity_poly.pdbx_seq_one_letter_code
_entity_poly.pdbx_strand_id
1 'polypeptide(L)'
;MRFRNFGRQGWEVSALGFGCMRLPTFDGAPHGGNVDRETAVRMIRTAVGRGVNYVDTAYPYHNGVSEVVAGEALKGGYRGRVRLVTKSPVWLIRKAEDFDAYLDEQMKRLETARLDFYLLHGLNTERWRSVLELGVLRRAEAAVKDGRIGGLGFSFHDKADVFKAIIDGYDGWALCQIQYNYMDITNQAGTEGLRYAASKGIPVVVMEPLLGGRLARPPRAVREIFESFDPGRSPADWALQWVWDQPEVAVVLSGMGRMSELEENLRSADRSAVRSMTAAELRLIERVRDIYLKASPIPCTSCGYCLPCPNGVNIPRNFELYNSGFIHDDPATSRMLYRRFLTEVERASACVQCGACEKLCPQGIPVGEWMPKVHAVLGEGKSYR
;
A
#
# COMPACT_ATOMS: atom_id res chain seq x y z
N MET A 1 -15.31 14.67 9.70
CA MET A 1 -15.02 13.44 8.91
C MET A 1 -16.08 13.27 7.84
N ARG A 2 -15.68 13.01 6.61
CA ARG A 2 -16.58 12.62 5.52
C ARG A 2 -16.69 11.09 5.46
N PHE A 3 -17.86 10.61 5.04
CA PHE A 3 -18.15 9.18 4.93
C PHE A 3 -18.48 8.80 3.49
N ARG A 4 -18.24 7.53 3.14
CA ARG A 4 -18.46 6.95 1.82
C ARG A 4 -19.23 5.64 1.93
N ASN A 5 -20.02 5.31 0.94
CA ASN A 5 -20.64 3.99 0.86
C ASN A 5 -19.57 2.90 0.70
N PHE A 6 -19.68 1.82 1.48
CA PHE A 6 -18.78 0.67 1.40
C PHE A 6 -19.37 -0.45 0.53
N GLY A 7 -19.53 -0.15 -0.75
CA GLY A 7 -20.05 -1.09 -1.73
C GLY A 7 -21.38 -1.74 -1.33
N ARG A 8 -21.47 -3.06 -1.47
CA ARG A 8 -22.69 -3.83 -1.15
C ARG A 8 -22.90 -4.06 0.34
N GLN A 9 -22.03 -3.55 1.21
CA GLN A 9 -22.04 -3.85 2.66
C GLN A 9 -23.09 -3.06 3.46
N GLY A 10 -23.75 -2.07 2.85
CA GLY A 10 -24.88 -1.36 3.45
C GLY A 10 -24.52 -0.45 4.64
N TRP A 11 -23.27 -0.02 4.79
CA TRP A 11 -22.81 0.92 5.81
C TRP A 11 -21.87 1.97 5.23
N GLU A 12 -21.69 3.07 5.97
CA GLU A 12 -20.81 4.15 5.58
C GLU A 12 -19.45 4.05 6.28
N VAL A 13 -18.38 4.12 5.50
CA VAL A 13 -17.00 4.12 5.98
C VAL A 13 -16.43 5.55 5.96
N SER A 14 -15.61 5.89 6.96
CA SER A 14 -14.84 7.13 6.95
C SER A 14 -13.90 7.17 5.74
N ALA A 15 -13.83 8.30 5.05
CA ALA A 15 -12.96 8.49 3.89
C ALA A 15 -11.48 8.20 4.23
N LEU A 16 -11.08 8.49 5.47
CA LEU A 16 -9.77 8.14 6.04
C LEU A 16 -9.88 6.89 6.90
N GLY A 17 -9.02 5.90 6.64
CA GLY A 17 -8.78 4.76 7.52
C GLY A 17 -7.43 4.91 8.26
N PHE A 18 -7.36 4.39 9.48
CA PHE A 18 -6.13 4.37 10.26
C PHE A 18 -5.32 3.11 9.95
N GLY A 19 -4.18 3.27 9.27
CA GLY A 19 -3.25 2.18 8.98
C GLY A 19 -2.19 2.03 10.07
N CYS A 20 -2.10 0.83 10.69
CA CYS A 20 -1.17 0.56 11.79
C CYS A 20 0.21 0.03 11.33
N MET A 21 0.57 0.22 10.06
CA MET A 21 1.88 -0.19 9.53
C MET A 21 3.02 0.75 9.93
N ARG A 22 2.71 1.99 10.32
CA ARG A 22 3.68 3.06 10.63
C ARG A 22 3.37 3.70 11.98
N LEU A 23 3.09 2.87 13.00
CA LEU A 23 2.92 3.37 14.36
C LEU A 23 4.19 4.08 14.85
N PRO A 24 4.07 5.07 15.75
CA PRO A 24 5.24 5.74 16.32
C PRO A 24 6.16 4.74 17.01
N THR A 25 7.47 4.91 16.83
CA THR A 25 8.52 4.11 17.45
C THR A 25 9.50 5.01 18.18
N PHE A 26 10.10 4.51 19.26
CA PHE A 26 11.07 5.31 20.05
C PHE A 26 12.34 5.63 19.29
N ASP A 27 12.72 4.79 18.32
CA ASP A 27 13.92 4.94 17.48
C ASP A 27 13.63 5.61 16.12
N GLY A 28 12.37 5.98 15.86
CA GLY A 28 11.95 6.57 14.60
C GLY A 28 11.97 5.60 13.40
N ALA A 29 12.22 4.30 13.63
CA ALA A 29 12.21 3.28 12.59
C ALA A 29 10.76 2.97 12.15
N PRO A 30 10.35 3.28 10.92
CA PRO A 30 8.93 3.28 10.52
C PRO A 30 8.26 1.89 10.52
N HIS A 31 9.04 0.81 10.70
CA HIS A 31 8.56 -0.58 10.76
C HIS A 31 9.19 -1.35 11.92
N GLY A 32 9.89 -0.67 12.83
CA GLY A 32 10.57 -1.28 13.99
C GLY A 32 9.58 -1.87 14.99
N GLY A 33 10.00 -2.91 15.72
CA GLY A 33 9.18 -3.50 16.78
C GLY A 33 9.15 -2.68 18.08
N ASN A 34 9.98 -1.63 18.19
CA ASN A 34 10.07 -0.76 19.38
C ASN A 34 9.01 0.35 19.34
N VAL A 35 7.74 -0.05 19.33
CA VAL A 35 6.60 0.87 19.23
C VAL A 35 6.39 1.66 20.52
N ASP A 36 6.24 2.98 20.41
CA ASP A 36 5.71 3.84 21.48
C ASP A 36 4.19 3.58 21.61
N ARG A 37 3.88 2.59 22.45
CA ARG A 37 2.50 2.09 22.63
C ARG A 37 1.57 3.16 23.16
N GLU A 38 2.02 3.97 24.10
CA GLU A 38 1.17 5.04 24.69
C GLU A 38 0.75 6.05 23.63
N THR A 39 1.71 6.54 22.85
CA THR A 39 1.44 7.48 21.76
C THR A 39 0.59 6.83 20.67
N ALA A 40 0.88 5.58 20.27
CA ALA A 40 0.10 4.85 19.27
C ALA A 40 -1.36 4.65 19.68
N VAL A 41 -1.61 4.19 20.92
CA VAL A 41 -2.96 4.04 21.48
C VAL A 41 -3.71 5.37 21.50
N ARG A 42 -3.04 6.44 21.95
CA ARG A 42 -3.63 7.79 21.96
C ARG A 42 -3.99 8.25 20.54
N MET A 43 -3.13 8.02 19.55
CA MET A 43 -3.39 8.37 18.15
C MET A 43 -4.59 7.61 17.58
N ILE A 44 -4.65 6.30 17.77
CA ILE A 44 -5.79 5.47 17.30
C ILE A 44 -7.10 5.96 17.94
N ARG A 45 -7.11 6.15 19.26
CA ARG A 45 -8.29 6.65 19.98
C ARG A 45 -8.70 8.05 19.55
N THR A 46 -7.75 8.94 19.30
CA THR A 46 -8.01 10.28 18.75
C THR A 46 -8.65 10.18 17.37
N ALA A 47 -8.12 9.34 16.48
CA ALA A 47 -8.69 9.11 15.16
C ALA A 47 -10.14 8.63 15.24
N VAL A 48 -10.40 7.60 16.06
CA VAL A 48 -11.75 7.05 16.27
C VAL A 48 -12.67 8.09 16.92
N GLY A 49 -12.18 8.87 17.88
CA GLY A 49 -12.89 9.99 18.49
C GLY A 49 -13.31 11.07 17.49
N ARG A 50 -12.54 11.26 16.44
CA ARG A 50 -12.76 12.21 15.34
C ARG A 50 -13.53 11.59 14.15
N GLY A 51 -14.06 10.36 14.30
CA GLY A 51 -14.97 9.73 13.34
C GLY A 51 -14.31 8.75 12.36
N VAL A 52 -13.02 8.42 12.51
CA VAL A 52 -12.43 7.30 11.78
C VAL A 52 -13.05 6.00 12.26
N ASN A 53 -13.63 5.22 11.35
CA ASN A 53 -14.32 3.97 11.67
C ASN A 53 -13.71 2.74 10.93
N TYR A 54 -12.53 2.86 10.37
CA TYR A 54 -11.78 1.77 9.72
C TYR A 54 -10.36 1.74 10.26
N VAL A 55 -9.99 0.63 10.92
CA VAL A 55 -8.65 0.42 11.50
C VAL A 55 -8.03 -0.82 10.87
N ASP A 56 -6.89 -0.66 10.23
CA ASP A 56 -6.19 -1.69 9.46
C ASP A 56 -4.85 -2.03 10.09
N THR A 57 -4.62 -3.31 10.33
CA THR A 57 -3.33 -3.86 10.77
C THR A 57 -2.96 -5.11 9.97
N ALA A 58 -1.89 -5.80 10.34
CA ALA A 58 -1.51 -7.08 9.75
C ALA A 58 -0.55 -7.86 10.66
N TYR A 59 -0.51 -9.18 10.47
CA TYR A 59 0.33 -10.13 11.20
C TYR A 59 1.80 -9.69 11.35
N PRO A 60 2.52 -9.26 10.27
CA PRO A 60 3.94 -8.93 10.36
C PRO A 60 4.23 -7.48 10.80
N TYR A 61 3.22 -6.61 10.94
CA TYR A 61 3.47 -5.20 11.21
C TYR A 61 4.13 -5.01 12.57
N HIS A 62 5.21 -4.22 12.60
CA HIS A 62 6.01 -3.99 13.80
C HIS A 62 6.42 -5.30 14.52
N ASN A 63 6.80 -6.31 13.73
CA ASN A 63 7.17 -7.64 14.24
C ASN A 63 6.06 -8.31 15.09
N GLY A 64 4.79 -8.10 14.71
CA GLY A 64 3.62 -8.62 15.39
C GLY A 64 3.07 -7.75 16.54
N VAL A 65 3.78 -6.67 16.90
CA VAL A 65 3.36 -5.76 17.99
C VAL A 65 2.15 -4.90 17.57
N SER A 66 1.99 -4.62 16.26
CA SER A 66 0.93 -3.75 15.76
C SER A 66 -0.49 -4.24 16.12
N GLU A 67 -0.73 -5.54 16.04
CA GLU A 67 -2.03 -6.13 16.41
C GLU A 67 -2.32 -5.98 17.91
N VAL A 68 -1.30 -6.18 18.77
CA VAL A 68 -1.44 -5.99 20.22
C VAL A 68 -1.79 -4.54 20.56
N VAL A 69 -1.10 -3.58 19.94
CA VAL A 69 -1.36 -2.14 20.15
C VAL A 69 -2.74 -1.74 19.63
N ALA A 70 -3.18 -2.27 18.47
CA ALA A 70 -4.52 -2.02 17.95
C ALA A 70 -5.59 -2.59 18.90
N GLY A 71 -5.41 -3.81 19.43
CA GLY A 71 -6.29 -4.41 20.42
C GLY A 71 -6.41 -3.56 21.68
N GLU A 72 -5.26 -3.11 22.24
CA GLU A 72 -5.23 -2.21 23.40
C GLU A 72 -5.95 -0.89 23.15
N ALA A 73 -5.73 -0.28 21.99
CA ALA A 73 -6.39 0.97 21.62
C ALA A 73 -7.90 0.85 21.53
N LEU A 74 -8.39 -0.32 21.13
CA LEU A 74 -9.82 -0.56 20.92
C LEU A 74 -10.59 -1.00 22.19
N LYS A 75 -9.92 -1.13 23.33
CA LYS A 75 -10.59 -1.34 24.63
C LYS A 75 -11.46 -0.14 25.03
N GLY A 76 -12.32 -0.34 26.03
CA GLY A 76 -13.12 0.75 26.60
C GLY A 76 -14.22 1.27 25.65
N GLY A 77 -14.81 0.38 24.86
CA GLY A 77 -15.92 0.70 23.96
C GLY A 77 -15.51 1.20 22.56
N TYR A 78 -14.22 1.38 22.29
CA TYR A 78 -13.74 1.81 20.97
C TYR A 78 -13.93 0.72 19.90
N ARG A 79 -13.84 -0.58 20.26
CA ARG A 79 -14.02 -1.71 19.32
C ARG A 79 -15.36 -1.67 18.58
N GLY A 80 -16.44 -1.31 19.27
CA GLY A 80 -17.78 -1.20 18.67
C GLY A 80 -17.96 -0.03 17.71
N ARG A 81 -17.01 0.90 17.66
CA ARG A 81 -17.06 2.10 16.82
C ARG A 81 -16.32 1.96 15.50
N VAL A 82 -15.61 0.86 15.27
CA VAL A 82 -14.76 0.67 14.10
C VAL A 82 -15.01 -0.67 13.43
N ARG A 83 -14.68 -0.72 12.13
CA ARG A 83 -14.42 -1.95 11.39
C ARG A 83 -12.94 -2.28 11.53
N LEU A 84 -12.66 -3.37 12.25
CA LEU A 84 -11.30 -3.86 12.51
C LEU A 84 -10.89 -4.84 11.43
N VAL A 85 -9.73 -4.57 10.82
CA VAL A 85 -9.18 -5.35 9.71
C VAL A 85 -7.78 -5.80 10.05
N THR A 86 -7.51 -7.09 9.88
CA THR A 86 -6.15 -7.63 9.84
C THR A 86 -5.99 -8.59 8.66
N LYS A 87 -4.79 -9.14 8.48
CA LYS A 87 -4.44 -9.87 7.25
C LYS A 87 -3.77 -11.19 7.55
N SER A 88 -4.27 -12.26 6.93
CA SER A 88 -3.70 -13.60 6.97
C SER A 88 -2.31 -13.63 6.30
N PRO A 89 -1.27 -14.13 6.95
CA PRO A 89 0.06 -14.26 6.36
C PRO A 89 0.12 -15.45 5.40
N VAL A 90 -0.52 -15.35 4.23
CA VAL A 90 -0.69 -16.46 3.27
C VAL A 90 0.61 -17.16 2.87
N TRP A 91 1.75 -16.46 2.91
CA TRP A 91 3.07 -17.05 2.62
C TRP A 91 3.59 -18.00 3.73
N LEU A 92 2.93 -18.03 4.89
CA LEU A 92 3.24 -18.94 6.00
C LEU A 92 2.31 -20.15 6.03
N ILE A 93 1.21 -20.15 5.29
CA ILE A 93 0.25 -21.25 5.21
C ILE A 93 0.88 -22.39 4.43
N ARG A 94 0.91 -23.58 5.04
CA ARG A 94 1.42 -24.83 4.44
C ARG A 94 0.33 -25.88 4.23
N LYS A 95 -0.76 -25.80 5.00
CA LYS A 95 -1.97 -26.63 4.94
C LYS A 95 -3.18 -25.78 5.30
N ALA A 96 -4.37 -26.23 4.93
CA ALA A 96 -5.62 -25.46 5.10
C ALA A 96 -5.84 -24.98 6.56
N GLU A 97 -5.52 -25.84 7.54
CA GLU A 97 -5.74 -25.56 8.97
C GLU A 97 -4.88 -24.42 9.51
N ASP A 98 -3.74 -24.13 8.87
CA ASP A 98 -2.88 -23.01 9.27
C ASP A 98 -3.62 -21.67 9.17
N PHE A 99 -4.61 -21.55 8.26
CA PHE A 99 -5.46 -20.36 8.16
C PHE A 99 -6.19 -20.08 9.47
N ASP A 100 -6.80 -21.10 10.07
CA ASP A 100 -7.50 -20.95 11.36
C ASP A 100 -6.52 -20.67 12.49
N ALA A 101 -5.38 -21.35 12.52
CA ALA A 101 -4.37 -21.14 13.54
C ALA A 101 -3.85 -19.69 13.56
N TYR A 102 -3.58 -19.10 12.38
CA TYR A 102 -3.22 -17.69 12.29
C TYR A 102 -4.37 -16.75 12.64
N LEU A 103 -5.60 -17.05 12.21
CA LEU A 103 -6.77 -16.26 12.56
C LEU A 103 -6.96 -16.22 14.08
N ASP A 104 -6.90 -17.37 14.76
CA ASP A 104 -7.08 -17.46 16.20
C ASP A 104 -5.94 -16.74 16.97
N GLU A 105 -4.68 -16.87 16.52
CA GLU A 105 -3.56 -16.13 17.07
C GLU A 105 -3.75 -14.62 16.95
N GLN A 106 -4.16 -14.13 15.78
CA GLN A 106 -4.38 -12.71 15.52
C GLN A 106 -5.57 -12.16 16.32
N MET A 107 -6.66 -12.92 16.43
CA MET A 107 -7.80 -12.56 17.28
C MET A 107 -7.41 -12.44 18.75
N LYS A 108 -6.52 -13.34 19.22
CA LYS A 108 -5.95 -13.27 20.56
C LYS A 108 -5.08 -12.03 20.76
N ARG A 109 -4.19 -11.69 19.80
CA ARG A 109 -3.37 -10.48 19.85
C ARG A 109 -4.22 -9.20 19.86
N LEU A 110 -5.30 -9.20 19.09
CA LEU A 110 -6.26 -8.09 18.96
C LEU A 110 -7.27 -8.06 20.13
N GLU A 111 -7.28 -9.06 21.00
CA GLU A 111 -8.24 -9.21 22.10
C GLU A 111 -9.71 -9.04 21.64
N THR A 112 -10.07 -9.69 20.54
CA THR A 112 -11.39 -9.59 19.92
C THR A 112 -11.95 -10.98 19.59
N ALA A 113 -13.25 -11.17 19.78
CA ALA A 113 -13.94 -12.39 19.37
C ALA A 113 -14.34 -12.38 17.88
N ARG A 114 -14.20 -11.23 17.18
CA ARG A 114 -14.58 -11.09 15.78
C ARG A 114 -13.75 -10.02 15.09
N LEU A 115 -13.33 -10.30 13.85
CA LEU A 115 -12.83 -9.32 12.89
C LEU A 115 -13.96 -8.88 11.97
N ASP A 116 -14.01 -7.61 11.59
CA ASP A 116 -14.97 -7.17 10.58
C ASP A 116 -14.56 -7.63 9.18
N PHE A 117 -13.26 -7.54 8.88
CA PHE A 117 -12.70 -8.09 7.65
C PHE A 117 -11.37 -8.78 7.91
N TYR A 118 -11.14 -9.87 7.20
CA TYR A 118 -9.88 -10.59 7.21
C TYR A 118 -9.34 -10.69 5.78
N LEU A 119 -8.13 -10.18 5.52
CA LEU A 119 -7.59 -10.10 4.17
C LEU A 119 -6.55 -11.19 3.92
N LEU A 120 -6.57 -11.82 2.74
CA LEU A 120 -5.43 -12.58 2.26
C LEU A 120 -4.31 -11.61 1.91
N HIS A 121 -3.17 -11.68 2.62
CA HIS A 121 -2.16 -10.63 2.61
C HIS A 121 -1.24 -10.70 1.40
N GLY A 122 -1.25 -9.62 0.60
CA GLY A 122 -0.31 -9.40 -0.49
C GLY A 122 -0.40 -10.46 -1.58
N LEU A 123 -1.59 -10.74 -2.08
CA LEU A 123 -1.77 -11.70 -3.16
C LEU A 123 -1.01 -11.28 -4.41
N ASN A 124 -0.44 -12.27 -5.04
CA ASN A 124 0.19 -12.28 -6.35
C ASN A 124 -0.11 -13.62 -7.03
N THR A 125 0.39 -13.86 -8.21
CA THR A 125 0.17 -15.09 -8.98
C THR A 125 0.49 -16.36 -8.17
N GLU A 126 1.64 -16.41 -7.49
CA GLU A 126 2.09 -17.58 -6.74
C GLU A 126 1.22 -17.82 -5.50
N ARG A 127 1.00 -16.78 -4.70
CA ARG A 127 0.21 -16.86 -3.47
C ARG A 127 -1.26 -17.18 -3.75
N TRP A 128 -1.80 -16.64 -4.84
CA TRP A 128 -3.17 -16.98 -5.26
C TRP A 128 -3.29 -18.46 -5.62
N ARG A 129 -2.34 -18.99 -6.38
CA ARG A 129 -2.28 -20.42 -6.68
C ARG A 129 -2.25 -21.27 -5.40
N SER A 130 -1.35 -20.93 -4.45
CA SER A 130 -1.27 -21.63 -3.16
C SER A 130 -2.57 -21.57 -2.36
N VAL A 131 -3.25 -20.42 -2.36
CA VAL A 131 -4.56 -20.26 -1.69
C VAL A 131 -5.59 -21.24 -2.26
N LEU A 132 -5.63 -21.41 -3.58
CA LEU A 132 -6.55 -22.33 -4.25
C LEU A 132 -6.18 -23.80 -3.97
N GLU A 133 -4.91 -24.17 -4.17
CA GLU A 133 -4.41 -25.54 -4.01
C GLU A 133 -4.56 -26.06 -2.57
N LEU A 134 -4.31 -25.19 -1.58
CA LEU A 134 -4.43 -25.54 -0.17
C LEU A 134 -5.87 -25.45 0.36
N GLY A 135 -6.83 -25.00 -0.45
CA GLY A 135 -8.23 -24.92 -0.05
C GLY A 135 -8.53 -23.85 1.02
N VAL A 136 -7.70 -22.79 1.09
CA VAL A 136 -7.82 -21.71 2.08
C VAL A 136 -9.18 -20.99 2.00
N LEU A 137 -9.75 -20.84 0.80
CA LEU A 137 -11.07 -20.20 0.63
C LEU A 137 -12.17 -20.89 1.42
N ARG A 138 -12.19 -22.24 1.43
CA ARG A 138 -13.19 -23.01 2.22
C ARG A 138 -13.06 -22.75 3.71
N ARG A 139 -11.83 -22.58 4.23
CA ARG A 139 -11.60 -22.24 5.65
C ARG A 139 -12.10 -20.84 5.94
N ALA A 140 -11.83 -19.89 5.03
CA ALA A 140 -12.31 -18.51 5.15
C ALA A 140 -13.85 -18.43 5.12
N GLU A 141 -14.51 -19.18 4.23
CA GLU A 141 -15.98 -19.28 4.20
C GLU A 141 -16.56 -19.86 5.50
N ALA A 142 -15.90 -20.89 6.06
CA ALA A 142 -16.29 -21.42 7.36
C ALA A 142 -16.16 -20.37 8.47
N ALA A 143 -15.07 -19.58 8.48
CA ALA A 143 -14.86 -18.51 9.46
C ALA A 143 -15.86 -17.34 9.29
N VAL A 144 -16.35 -17.08 8.07
CA VAL A 144 -17.47 -16.16 7.84
C VAL A 144 -18.77 -16.73 8.41
N LYS A 145 -19.03 -18.01 8.15
CA LYS A 145 -20.26 -18.69 8.57
C LYS A 145 -20.36 -18.82 10.09
N ASP A 146 -19.25 -19.09 10.77
CA ASP A 146 -19.21 -19.19 12.25
C ASP A 146 -19.10 -17.83 12.95
N GLY A 147 -18.94 -16.74 12.19
CA GLY A 147 -18.98 -15.37 12.69
C GLY A 147 -17.64 -14.83 13.20
N ARG A 148 -16.53 -15.60 13.11
CA ARG A 148 -15.18 -15.10 13.48
C ARG A 148 -14.72 -13.94 12.60
N ILE A 149 -15.09 -13.94 11.32
CA ILE A 149 -14.86 -12.82 10.41
C ILE A 149 -16.17 -12.38 9.76
N GLY A 150 -16.33 -11.08 9.55
CA GLY A 150 -17.49 -10.50 8.88
C GLY A 150 -17.45 -10.61 7.37
N GLY A 151 -16.26 -10.66 6.79
CA GLY A 151 -16.03 -10.83 5.35
C GLY A 151 -14.57 -11.09 5.01
N LEU A 152 -14.37 -11.82 3.90
CA LEU A 152 -13.05 -12.08 3.33
C LEU A 152 -12.70 -11.02 2.30
N GLY A 153 -11.48 -10.50 2.36
CA GLY A 153 -10.91 -9.62 1.33
C GLY A 153 -9.49 -10.04 0.97
N PHE A 154 -8.83 -9.22 0.19
CA PHE A 154 -7.40 -9.42 -0.11
C PHE A 154 -6.67 -8.09 -0.29
N SER A 155 -5.37 -8.06 0.01
CA SER A 155 -4.45 -7.02 -0.44
C SER A 155 -3.59 -7.56 -1.58
N PHE A 156 -3.17 -6.67 -2.49
CA PHE A 156 -2.63 -7.07 -3.78
C PHE A 156 -1.31 -6.37 -4.13
N HIS A 157 -0.37 -7.15 -4.72
CA HIS A 157 0.93 -6.66 -5.19
C HIS A 157 1.42 -7.46 -6.41
N ASP A 158 0.73 -7.33 -7.55
CA ASP A 158 1.12 -7.93 -8.83
C ASP A 158 0.55 -7.09 -9.99
N LYS A 159 0.52 -7.59 -11.22
CA LYS A 159 0.01 -6.90 -12.41
C LYS A 159 -1.52 -6.88 -12.47
N ALA A 160 -2.07 -5.96 -13.26
CA ALA A 160 -3.52 -5.75 -13.38
C ALA A 160 -4.29 -6.96 -13.92
N ASP A 161 -3.70 -7.76 -14.81
CA ASP A 161 -4.29 -9.00 -15.31
C ASP A 161 -4.45 -10.06 -14.20
N VAL A 162 -3.44 -10.20 -13.34
CA VAL A 162 -3.50 -11.07 -12.15
C VAL A 162 -4.55 -10.57 -11.16
N PHE A 163 -4.66 -9.25 -10.97
CA PHE A 163 -5.69 -8.66 -10.12
C PHE A 163 -7.10 -9.05 -10.59
N LYS A 164 -7.37 -8.92 -11.88
CA LYS A 164 -8.66 -9.32 -12.48
C LYS A 164 -8.93 -10.81 -12.30
N ALA A 165 -7.91 -11.65 -12.55
CA ALA A 165 -8.04 -13.10 -12.37
C ALA A 165 -8.37 -13.49 -10.91
N ILE A 166 -7.82 -12.78 -9.92
CA ILE A 166 -8.14 -12.99 -8.50
C ILE A 166 -9.59 -12.56 -8.22
N ILE A 167 -10.03 -11.40 -8.74
CA ILE A 167 -11.41 -10.93 -8.57
C ILE A 167 -12.40 -11.93 -9.18
N ASP A 168 -12.16 -12.38 -10.40
CA ASP A 168 -13.05 -13.32 -11.10
C ASP A 168 -12.97 -14.75 -10.57
N GLY A 169 -11.90 -15.09 -9.87
CA GLY A 169 -11.68 -16.42 -9.29
C GLY A 169 -12.44 -16.69 -7.99
N TYR A 170 -13.14 -15.71 -7.42
CA TYR A 170 -13.94 -15.88 -6.20
C TYR A 170 -15.01 -14.80 -6.06
N ASP A 171 -16.27 -15.21 -5.94
CA ASP A 171 -17.42 -14.30 -5.89
C ASP A 171 -17.67 -13.67 -4.50
N GLY A 172 -17.04 -14.23 -3.46
CA GLY A 172 -17.27 -13.85 -2.06
C GLY A 172 -16.42 -12.68 -1.54
N TRP A 173 -15.73 -11.93 -2.41
CA TRP A 173 -14.89 -10.81 -1.96
C TRP A 173 -15.71 -9.69 -1.33
N ALA A 174 -15.43 -9.41 -0.05
CA ALA A 174 -16.04 -8.29 0.68
C ALA A 174 -15.36 -6.95 0.38
N LEU A 175 -14.06 -6.98 0.04
CA LEU A 175 -13.26 -5.81 -0.36
C LEU A 175 -11.95 -6.25 -1.02
N CYS A 176 -11.31 -5.31 -1.72
CA CYS A 176 -9.90 -5.44 -2.11
C CYS A 176 -9.10 -4.22 -1.64
N GLN A 177 -7.80 -4.43 -1.38
CA GLN A 177 -6.87 -3.39 -0.95
C GLN A 177 -5.72 -3.30 -1.96
N ILE A 178 -5.56 -2.12 -2.59
CA ILE A 178 -4.57 -1.87 -3.65
C ILE A 178 -3.71 -0.66 -3.32
N GLN A 179 -2.49 -0.66 -3.82
CA GLN A 179 -1.65 0.54 -3.88
C GLN A 179 -2.18 1.47 -4.97
N TYR A 180 -2.43 2.75 -4.61
CA TYR A 180 -2.87 3.75 -5.58
C TYR A 180 -2.54 5.16 -5.12
N ASN A 181 -1.93 5.95 -5.98
CA ASN A 181 -1.60 7.36 -5.78
C ASN A 181 -1.37 8.03 -7.15
N TYR A 182 -1.20 9.33 -7.20
CA TYR A 182 -1.07 10.05 -8.47
C TYR A 182 0.22 9.70 -9.27
N MET A 183 1.21 9.04 -8.67
CA MET A 183 2.37 8.51 -9.39
C MET A 183 2.12 7.11 -9.97
N ASP A 184 1.42 6.25 -9.22
CA ASP A 184 1.24 4.82 -9.51
C ASP A 184 -0.11 4.53 -10.18
N ILE A 185 -0.47 5.27 -11.23
CA ILE A 185 -1.75 5.07 -11.93
C ILE A 185 -1.77 3.87 -12.89
N THR A 186 -0.61 3.35 -13.24
CA THR A 186 -0.45 2.16 -14.11
C THR A 186 0.34 1.05 -13.44
N ASN A 187 0.85 1.27 -12.21
CA ASN A 187 1.59 0.30 -11.45
C ASN A 187 0.64 -0.65 -10.70
N GLN A 188 0.97 -1.93 -10.65
CA GLN A 188 0.18 -3.00 -10.03
C GLN A 188 -1.26 -3.05 -10.58
N ALA A 189 -2.29 -2.97 -9.72
CA ALA A 189 -3.68 -2.90 -10.16
C ALA A 189 -3.97 -1.61 -10.96
N GLY A 190 -3.37 -0.50 -10.56
CA GLY A 190 -3.51 0.81 -11.18
C GLY A 190 -4.95 1.30 -11.30
N THR A 191 -5.17 2.29 -12.17
CA THR A 191 -6.52 2.81 -12.47
C THR A 191 -7.42 1.76 -13.10
N GLU A 192 -6.84 0.86 -13.90
CA GLU A 192 -7.57 -0.22 -14.55
C GLU A 192 -8.17 -1.19 -13.51
N GLY A 193 -7.36 -1.67 -12.56
CA GLY A 193 -7.83 -2.55 -11.48
C GLY A 193 -8.81 -1.85 -10.54
N LEU A 194 -8.57 -0.57 -10.20
CA LEU A 194 -9.49 0.23 -9.41
C LEU A 194 -10.90 0.24 -10.03
N ARG A 195 -11.01 0.57 -11.31
CA ARG A 195 -12.29 0.60 -12.02
C ARG A 195 -12.90 -0.79 -12.19
N TYR A 196 -12.06 -1.80 -12.41
CA TYR A 196 -12.53 -3.18 -12.53
C TYR A 196 -13.19 -3.68 -11.25
N ALA A 197 -12.54 -3.52 -10.09
CA ALA A 197 -13.11 -3.90 -8.80
C ALA A 197 -14.45 -3.18 -8.53
N ALA A 198 -14.49 -1.86 -8.78
CA ALA A 198 -15.71 -1.06 -8.63
C ALA A 198 -16.84 -1.53 -9.55
N SER A 199 -16.55 -1.92 -10.79
CA SER A 199 -17.56 -2.46 -11.74
C SER A 199 -18.17 -3.77 -11.26
N LYS A 200 -17.45 -4.55 -10.44
CA LYS A 200 -17.94 -5.76 -9.78
C LYS A 200 -18.65 -5.47 -8.44
N GLY A 201 -18.74 -4.20 -8.04
CA GLY A 201 -19.32 -3.77 -6.76
C GLY A 201 -18.47 -4.12 -5.55
N ILE A 202 -17.16 -4.37 -5.73
CA ILE A 202 -16.20 -4.66 -4.67
C ILE A 202 -15.62 -3.34 -4.17
N PRO A 203 -15.77 -2.99 -2.88
CA PRO A 203 -15.18 -1.79 -2.30
C PRO A 203 -13.66 -1.81 -2.41
N VAL A 204 -13.07 -0.69 -2.84
CA VAL A 204 -11.62 -0.55 -2.94
C VAL A 204 -11.09 0.27 -1.78
N VAL A 205 -10.17 -0.33 -1.04
CA VAL A 205 -9.37 0.33 0.01
C VAL A 205 -8.00 0.64 -0.58
N VAL A 206 -7.60 1.92 -0.52
CA VAL A 206 -6.33 2.36 -1.07
C VAL A 206 -5.26 2.39 0.02
N MET A 207 -4.17 1.68 -0.20
CA MET A 207 -2.93 1.76 0.57
C MET A 207 -1.87 2.55 -0.23
N GLU A 208 -0.82 3.02 0.46
CA GLU A 208 0.26 3.82 -0.11
C GLU A 208 -0.21 5.11 -0.85
N PRO A 209 -1.22 5.83 -0.35
CA PRO A 209 -1.71 7.04 -1.00
C PRO A 209 -0.65 8.14 -1.09
N LEU A 210 0.35 8.07 -0.20
CA LEU A 210 1.48 9.00 -0.12
C LEU A 210 2.81 8.37 -0.57
N LEU A 211 2.78 7.24 -1.26
CA LEU A 211 3.97 6.51 -1.73
C LEU A 211 5.00 6.33 -0.58
N GLY A 212 4.55 5.73 0.52
CA GLY A 212 5.38 5.54 1.71
C GLY A 212 5.74 6.82 2.46
N GLY A 213 5.01 7.92 2.25
CA GLY A 213 5.28 9.24 2.79
C GLY A 213 6.15 10.13 1.89
N ARG A 214 6.62 9.63 0.75
CA ARG A 214 7.47 10.37 -0.20
C ARG A 214 6.72 11.54 -0.83
N LEU A 215 5.44 11.38 -1.15
CA LEU A 215 4.64 12.46 -1.73
C LEU A 215 4.33 13.58 -0.72
N ALA A 216 4.42 13.31 0.58
CA ALA A 216 4.31 14.32 1.62
C ALA A 216 5.59 15.17 1.78
N ARG A 217 6.73 14.68 1.25
CA ARG A 217 8.04 15.36 1.27
C ARG A 217 8.60 15.44 -0.15
N PRO A 218 7.97 16.20 -1.02
CA PRO A 218 8.39 16.28 -2.41
C PRO A 218 9.71 17.03 -2.57
N PRO A 219 10.44 16.82 -3.69
CA PRO A 219 11.56 17.67 -4.07
C PRO A 219 11.17 19.15 -4.11
N ARG A 220 12.17 20.03 -3.92
CA ARG A 220 11.96 21.49 -3.86
C ARG A 220 11.14 22.02 -5.05
N ALA A 221 11.47 21.60 -6.26
CA ALA A 221 10.78 22.06 -7.47
C ALA A 221 9.27 21.71 -7.49
N VAL A 222 8.89 20.55 -6.96
CA VAL A 222 7.48 20.14 -6.82
C VAL A 222 6.80 20.91 -5.70
N ARG A 223 7.48 21.12 -4.58
CA ARG A 223 6.95 21.89 -3.45
C ARG A 223 6.65 23.33 -3.86
N GLU A 224 7.57 24.00 -4.54
CA GLU A 224 7.39 25.39 -5.03
C GLU A 224 6.18 25.50 -5.99
N ILE A 225 5.89 24.48 -6.77
CA ILE A 225 4.72 24.43 -7.65
C ILE A 225 3.42 24.36 -6.83
N PHE A 226 3.34 23.47 -5.83
CA PHE A 226 2.19 23.41 -4.96
C PHE A 226 1.96 24.70 -4.17
N GLU A 227 3.03 25.26 -3.59
CA GLU A 227 3.00 26.51 -2.84
C GLU A 227 2.58 27.72 -3.70
N SER A 228 3.00 27.76 -4.97
CA SER A 228 2.62 28.84 -5.90
C SER A 228 1.16 28.74 -6.34
N PHE A 229 0.56 27.55 -6.34
CA PHE A 229 -0.83 27.35 -6.72
C PHE A 229 -1.78 27.57 -5.53
N ASP A 230 -1.50 26.98 -4.38
CA ASP A 230 -2.24 27.15 -3.12
C ASP A 230 -1.31 26.92 -1.92
N PRO A 231 -0.80 28.01 -1.31
CA PRO A 231 0.12 27.93 -0.18
C PRO A 231 -0.54 27.38 1.11
N GLY A 232 -1.87 27.29 1.15
CA GLY A 232 -2.62 26.75 2.29
C GLY A 232 -2.75 25.23 2.30
N ARG A 233 -2.32 24.55 1.22
CA ARG A 233 -2.42 23.09 1.10
C ARG A 233 -1.05 22.43 1.10
N SER A 234 -0.89 21.45 2.00
CA SER A 234 0.32 20.65 2.03
C SER A 234 0.41 19.65 0.86
N PRO A 235 1.62 19.19 0.52
CA PRO A 235 1.78 18.10 -0.45
C PRO A 235 1.03 16.82 -0.09
N ALA A 236 0.89 16.51 1.21
CA ALA A 236 0.09 15.38 1.68
C ALA A 236 -1.40 15.58 1.39
N ASP A 237 -1.93 16.78 1.62
CA ASP A 237 -3.33 17.09 1.29
C ASP A 237 -3.59 16.97 -0.23
N TRP A 238 -2.70 17.50 -1.08
CA TRP A 238 -2.81 17.34 -2.53
C TRP A 238 -2.92 15.87 -2.96
N ALA A 239 -2.05 15.01 -2.40
CA ALA A 239 -2.05 13.60 -2.74
C ALA A 239 -3.29 12.86 -2.22
N LEU A 240 -3.73 13.15 -1.00
CA LEU A 240 -4.92 12.54 -0.42
C LEU A 240 -6.19 12.98 -1.15
N GLN A 241 -6.35 14.29 -1.46
CA GLN A 241 -7.51 14.80 -2.20
C GLN A 241 -7.58 14.16 -3.60
N TRP A 242 -6.45 13.97 -4.28
CA TRP A 242 -6.42 13.30 -5.58
C TRP A 242 -6.95 11.85 -5.52
N VAL A 243 -6.59 11.10 -4.47
CA VAL A 243 -7.13 9.75 -4.28
C VAL A 243 -8.61 9.79 -3.92
N TRP A 244 -9.04 10.71 -3.06
CA TRP A 244 -10.45 10.87 -2.70
C TRP A 244 -11.31 11.40 -3.86
N ASP A 245 -10.73 12.05 -4.85
CA ASP A 245 -11.44 12.50 -6.05
C ASP A 245 -11.98 11.33 -6.89
N GLN A 246 -11.39 10.14 -6.74
CA GLN A 246 -11.83 8.93 -7.44
C GLN A 246 -13.11 8.37 -6.81
N PRO A 247 -14.22 8.23 -7.58
CA PRO A 247 -15.49 7.72 -7.05
C PRO A 247 -15.43 6.25 -6.63
N GLU A 248 -14.50 5.49 -7.18
CA GLU A 248 -14.32 4.07 -6.91
C GLU A 248 -13.62 3.78 -5.57
N VAL A 249 -12.96 4.77 -4.98
CA VAL A 249 -12.24 4.61 -3.72
C VAL A 249 -13.20 4.70 -2.54
N ALA A 250 -13.28 3.65 -1.75
CA ALA A 250 -14.09 3.63 -0.53
C ALA A 250 -13.33 4.21 0.69
N VAL A 251 -12.09 3.78 0.89
CA VAL A 251 -11.25 4.19 2.02
C VAL A 251 -9.85 4.50 1.54
N VAL A 252 -9.26 5.55 2.08
CA VAL A 252 -7.82 5.83 1.95
C VAL A 252 -7.14 5.53 3.27
N LEU A 253 -6.25 4.53 3.29
CA LEU A 253 -5.45 4.18 4.46
C LEU A 253 -4.23 5.09 4.57
N SER A 254 -4.08 5.76 5.68
CA SER A 254 -2.85 6.48 5.99
C SER A 254 -2.15 5.86 7.20
N GLY A 255 -0.85 5.59 7.04
CA GLY A 255 0.04 5.26 8.13
C GLY A 255 0.64 6.56 8.68
N MET A 256 0.33 6.89 9.93
CA MET A 256 0.74 8.13 10.59
C MET A 256 1.62 7.79 11.79
N GLY A 257 2.86 8.29 11.79
CA GLY A 257 3.83 8.06 12.85
C GLY A 257 3.86 9.19 13.88
N ARG A 258 3.11 10.28 13.67
CA ARG A 258 3.09 11.46 14.54
C ARG A 258 1.67 12.00 14.69
N MET A 259 1.37 12.58 15.85
CA MET A 259 0.07 13.21 16.11
C MET A 259 -0.22 14.35 15.12
N SER A 260 0.78 15.13 14.74
CA SER A 260 0.63 16.22 13.75
C SER A 260 0.20 15.71 12.36
N GLU A 261 0.72 14.55 11.93
CA GLU A 261 0.31 13.90 10.68
C GLU A 261 -1.14 13.43 10.75
N LEU A 262 -1.55 12.86 11.90
CA LEU A 262 -2.93 12.48 12.14
C LEU A 262 -3.87 13.69 12.07
N GLU A 263 -3.55 14.76 12.77
CA GLU A 263 -4.38 15.97 12.79
C GLU A 263 -4.49 16.61 11.40
N GLU A 264 -3.41 16.62 10.63
CA GLU A 264 -3.40 17.11 9.26
C GLU A 264 -4.29 16.25 8.37
N ASN A 265 -4.14 14.93 8.41
CA ASN A 265 -4.93 14.01 7.59
C ASN A 265 -6.42 14.03 7.96
N LEU A 266 -6.76 14.22 9.24
CA LEU A 266 -8.13 14.42 9.68
C LEU A 266 -8.75 15.69 9.08
N ARG A 267 -8.00 16.84 9.11
CA ARG A 267 -8.45 18.08 8.44
C ARG A 267 -8.63 17.91 6.94
N SER A 268 -7.72 17.19 6.28
CA SER A 268 -7.84 16.84 4.86
C SER A 268 -9.08 15.99 4.58
N ALA A 269 -9.35 14.99 5.43
CA ALA A 269 -10.49 14.11 5.30
C ALA A 269 -11.84 14.82 5.52
N ASP A 270 -11.88 15.88 6.35
CA ASP A 270 -13.08 16.70 6.55
C ASP A 270 -13.52 17.42 5.26
N ARG A 271 -12.59 17.64 4.32
CA ARG A 271 -12.82 18.29 3.02
C ARG A 271 -12.92 17.31 1.85
N SER A 272 -12.67 16.01 2.10
CA SER A 272 -12.66 15.01 1.03
C SER A 272 -14.01 14.92 0.32
N ALA A 273 -13.99 14.92 -1.02
CA ALA A 273 -15.19 14.71 -1.82
C ALA A 273 -14.83 13.99 -3.14
N VAL A 274 -15.83 13.39 -3.77
CA VAL A 274 -15.70 12.72 -5.07
C VAL A 274 -15.81 13.76 -6.18
N ARG A 275 -14.95 13.70 -7.18
CA ARG A 275 -14.94 14.61 -8.35
C ARG A 275 -14.94 16.08 -7.94
N SER A 276 -14.22 16.41 -6.89
CA SER A 276 -14.16 17.75 -6.31
C SER A 276 -12.97 18.57 -6.78
N MET A 277 -11.95 17.92 -7.35
CA MET A 277 -10.80 18.61 -7.91
C MET A 277 -11.18 19.30 -9.23
N THR A 278 -10.79 20.56 -9.32
CA THR A 278 -10.99 21.36 -10.54
C THR A 278 -10.07 20.87 -11.67
N ALA A 279 -10.43 21.20 -12.92
CA ALA A 279 -9.57 20.89 -14.06
C ALA A 279 -8.17 21.51 -13.94
N ALA A 280 -8.04 22.67 -13.27
CA ALA A 280 -6.75 23.31 -13.02
C ALA A 280 -5.90 22.52 -12.00
N GLU A 281 -6.51 22.00 -10.94
CA GLU A 281 -5.83 21.16 -9.94
C GLU A 281 -5.41 19.81 -10.54
N LEU A 282 -6.25 19.18 -11.35
CA LEU A 282 -5.89 17.94 -12.05
C LEU A 282 -4.71 18.15 -12.99
N ARG A 283 -4.69 19.25 -13.78
CA ARG A 283 -3.52 19.60 -14.62
C ARG A 283 -2.27 19.91 -13.80
N LEU A 284 -2.43 20.48 -12.61
CA LEU A 284 -1.30 20.69 -11.68
C LEU A 284 -0.68 19.35 -11.29
N ILE A 285 -1.50 18.38 -10.91
CA ILE A 285 -1.00 17.03 -10.54
C ILE A 285 -0.32 16.36 -11.74
N GLU A 286 -0.87 16.46 -12.95
CA GLU A 286 -0.22 15.95 -14.16
C GLU A 286 1.16 16.59 -14.38
N ARG A 287 1.25 17.92 -14.26
CA ARG A 287 2.52 18.64 -14.36
C ARG A 287 3.52 18.17 -13.27
N VAL A 288 3.08 17.97 -12.06
CA VAL A 288 3.91 17.45 -10.95
C VAL A 288 4.43 16.06 -11.28
N ARG A 289 3.59 15.16 -11.79
CA ARG A 289 4.02 13.82 -12.27
C ARG A 289 5.09 13.91 -13.33
N ASP A 290 4.91 14.79 -14.32
CA ASP A 290 5.89 14.99 -15.40
C ASP A 290 7.25 15.44 -14.86
N ILE A 291 7.27 16.27 -13.83
CA ILE A 291 8.51 16.70 -13.18
C ILE A 291 9.20 15.53 -12.49
N TYR A 292 8.46 14.71 -11.76
CA TYR A 292 9.02 13.50 -11.13
C TYR A 292 9.58 12.54 -12.17
N LEU A 293 8.86 12.29 -13.27
CA LEU A 293 9.30 11.42 -14.35
C LEU A 293 10.57 11.95 -15.05
N LYS A 294 10.63 13.26 -15.33
CA LYS A 294 11.80 13.91 -15.93
C LYS A 294 13.01 13.96 -14.99
N ALA A 295 12.78 14.00 -13.67
CA ALA A 295 13.85 13.96 -12.68
C ALA A 295 14.41 12.55 -12.46
N SER A 296 13.82 11.53 -13.04
CA SER A 296 14.29 10.13 -12.93
C SER A 296 15.60 9.94 -13.68
N PRO A 297 16.71 9.52 -13.02
CA PRO A 297 18.00 9.28 -13.68
C PRO A 297 17.93 8.23 -14.79
N ILE A 298 17.04 7.24 -14.62
CA ILE A 298 16.85 6.16 -15.58
C ILE A 298 15.44 6.32 -16.18
N PRO A 299 15.33 6.60 -17.50
CA PRO A 299 14.03 6.87 -18.15
C PRO A 299 13.21 5.59 -18.39
N CYS A 300 13.12 4.73 -17.38
CA CYS A 300 12.37 3.48 -17.45
C CYS A 300 10.87 3.74 -17.26
N THR A 301 10.06 3.28 -18.23
CA THR A 301 8.60 3.39 -18.21
C THR A 301 7.91 2.15 -17.63
N SER A 302 8.68 1.19 -17.12
CA SER A 302 8.17 -0.08 -16.56
C SER A 302 7.31 -0.91 -17.55
N CYS A 303 7.52 -0.75 -18.85
CA CYS A 303 6.73 -1.44 -19.89
C CYS A 303 6.89 -2.96 -19.93
N GLY A 304 7.94 -3.50 -19.31
CA GLY A 304 8.17 -4.95 -19.16
C GLY A 304 8.73 -5.68 -20.39
N TYR A 305 8.99 -5.00 -21.52
CA TYR A 305 9.52 -5.68 -22.72
C TYR A 305 10.88 -6.35 -22.51
N CYS A 306 11.65 -5.92 -21.51
CA CYS A 306 12.92 -6.54 -21.11
C CYS A 306 12.75 -7.81 -20.26
N LEU A 307 11.51 -8.24 -20.00
CA LEU A 307 11.19 -9.44 -19.25
C LEU A 307 10.59 -10.54 -20.17
N PRO A 308 10.86 -11.84 -19.87
CA PRO A 308 11.74 -12.29 -18.79
C PRO A 308 13.22 -12.07 -19.12
N CYS A 309 13.99 -11.64 -18.12
CA CYS A 309 15.46 -11.62 -18.24
C CYS A 309 16.01 -13.07 -18.21
N PRO A 310 16.92 -13.47 -19.12
CA PRO A 310 17.49 -14.83 -19.11
C PRO A 310 18.18 -15.20 -17.79
N ASN A 311 18.64 -14.20 -17.02
CA ASN A 311 19.30 -14.37 -15.74
C ASN A 311 18.38 -14.05 -14.55
N GLY A 312 17.07 -13.93 -14.78
CA GLY A 312 16.07 -13.74 -13.73
C GLY A 312 15.94 -12.32 -13.15
N VAL A 313 16.74 -11.35 -13.64
CA VAL A 313 16.74 -9.97 -13.09
C VAL A 313 15.42 -9.27 -13.36
N ASN A 314 14.81 -8.71 -12.33
CA ASN A 314 13.62 -7.85 -12.46
C ASN A 314 14.06 -6.41 -12.80
N ILE A 315 14.43 -6.18 -14.06
CA ILE A 315 15.00 -4.91 -14.53
C ILE A 315 14.13 -3.70 -14.18
N PRO A 316 12.81 -3.68 -14.50
CA PRO A 316 11.97 -2.52 -14.21
C PRO A 316 11.88 -2.20 -12.72
N ARG A 317 11.81 -3.22 -11.86
CA ARG A 317 11.71 -3.02 -10.41
C ARG A 317 13.01 -2.48 -9.81
N ASN A 318 14.15 -2.94 -10.30
CA ASN A 318 15.44 -2.39 -9.91
C ASN A 318 15.54 -0.90 -10.24
N PHE A 319 15.15 -0.51 -11.45
CA PHE A 319 15.18 0.89 -11.91
C PHE A 319 14.18 1.77 -11.16
N GLU A 320 12.99 1.27 -10.91
CA GLU A 320 11.97 1.98 -10.12
C GLU A 320 12.50 2.32 -8.71
N LEU A 321 13.07 1.34 -8.01
CA LEU A 321 13.61 1.55 -6.67
C LEU A 321 14.80 2.51 -6.66
N TYR A 322 15.66 2.44 -7.67
CA TYR A 322 16.78 3.37 -7.83
C TYR A 322 16.29 4.80 -8.06
N ASN A 323 15.43 4.99 -9.05
CA ASN A 323 14.86 6.29 -9.37
C ASN A 323 14.13 6.89 -8.17
N SER A 324 13.32 6.08 -7.49
CA SER A 324 12.56 6.52 -6.33
C SER A 324 13.45 7.02 -5.20
N GLY A 325 14.54 6.30 -4.89
CA GLY A 325 15.49 6.74 -3.87
C GLY A 325 16.24 8.02 -4.25
N PHE A 326 16.56 8.18 -5.55
CA PHE A 326 17.20 9.37 -6.07
C PHE A 326 16.30 10.60 -6.02
N ILE A 327 15.08 10.48 -6.57
CA ILE A 327 14.12 11.59 -6.69
C ILE A 327 13.74 12.16 -5.33
N HIS A 328 13.54 11.27 -4.37
CA HIS A 328 13.06 11.65 -3.03
C HIS A 328 14.17 11.85 -2.01
N ASP A 329 15.45 11.74 -2.44
CA ASP A 329 16.61 11.76 -1.54
C ASP A 329 16.45 10.79 -0.35
N ASP A 330 15.85 9.61 -0.63
CA ASP A 330 15.53 8.57 0.34
C ASP A 330 16.09 7.21 -0.09
N PRO A 331 17.42 7.06 -0.10
CA PRO A 331 18.04 5.78 -0.43
C PRO A 331 17.76 4.69 0.61
N ALA A 332 17.50 5.07 1.86
CA ALA A 332 17.29 4.10 2.94
C ALA A 332 16.03 3.25 2.72
N THR A 333 14.90 3.88 2.41
CA THR A 333 13.66 3.17 2.08
C THR A 333 13.83 2.33 0.81
N SER A 334 14.47 2.86 -0.23
CA SER A 334 14.70 2.11 -1.46
C SER A 334 15.57 0.87 -1.23
N ARG A 335 16.63 0.95 -0.42
CA ARG A 335 17.47 -0.20 -0.01
C ARG A 335 16.68 -1.24 0.78
N MET A 336 15.83 -0.80 1.70
CA MET A 336 14.97 -1.70 2.47
C MET A 336 14.01 -2.45 1.53
N LEU A 337 13.37 -1.76 0.59
CA LEU A 337 12.46 -2.37 -0.38
C LEU A 337 13.20 -3.32 -1.35
N TYR A 338 14.40 -2.95 -1.79
CA TYR A 338 15.27 -3.77 -2.63
C TYR A 338 15.61 -5.12 -1.98
N ARG A 339 15.95 -5.10 -0.68
CA ARG A 339 16.29 -6.32 0.08
C ARG A 339 15.06 -7.15 0.42
N ARG A 340 13.91 -6.52 0.65
CA ARG A 340 12.69 -7.19 1.11
C ARG A 340 11.87 -7.82 -0.01
N PHE A 341 11.81 -7.17 -1.17
CA PHE A 341 10.88 -7.55 -2.25
C PHE A 341 11.56 -8.12 -3.50
N LEU A 342 12.88 -8.09 -3.59
CA LEU A 342 13.62 -8.74 -4.65
C LEU A 342 14.43 -9.91 -4.09
N THR A 343 14.25 -11.09 -4.69
CA THR A 343 15.09 -12.25 -4.45
C THR A 343 16.50 -11.99 -4.99
N GLU A 344 17.49 -12.77 -4.62
CA GLU A 344 18.88 -12.57 -5.06
C GLU A 344 19.01 -12.60 -6.59
N VAL A 345 18.28 -13.48 -7.25
CA VAL A 345 18.29 -13.58 -8.73
C VAL A 345 17.57 -12.42 -9.42
N GLU A 346 16.62 -11.77 -8.76
CA GLU A 346 15.90 -10.61 -9.29
C GLU A 346 16.68 -9.30 -9.13
N ARG A 347 17.69 -9.27 -8.25
CA ARG A 347 18.47 -8.07 -7.96
C ARG A 347 19.41 -7.71 -9.09
N ALA A 348 19.79 -6.44 -9.15
CA ALA A 348 20.72 -5.90 -10.13
C ALA A 348 22.10 -6.59 -10.11
N SER A 349 22.53 -7.18 -8.97
CA SER A 349 23.76 -7.97 -8.84
C SER A 349 23.78 -9.23 -9.71
N ALA A 350 22.64 -9.79 -10.07
CA ALA A 350 22.57 -10.98 -10.93
C ALA A 350 22.70 -10.65 -12.43
N CYS A 351 22.84 -9.36 -12.79
CA CYS A 351 22.99 -8.95 -14.17
C CYS A 351 24.40 -9.29 -14.71
N VAL A 352 24.45 -10.12 -15.74
CA VAL A 352 25.69 -10.50 -16.45
C VAL A 352 25.99 -9.61 -17.66
N GLN A 353 25.27 -8.50 -17.82
CA GLN A 353 25.47 -7.50 -18.90
C GLN A 353 25.39 -8.09 -20.33
N CYS A 354 24.56 -9.10 -20.54
CA CYS A 354 24.45 -9.80 -21.85
C CYS A 354 23.79 -8.96 -22.96
N GLY A 355 23.21 -7.79 -22.65
CA GLY A 355 22.60 -6.86 -23.60
C GLY A 355 21.27 -7.31 -24.23
N ALA A 356 20.73 -8.49 -23.89
CA ALA A 356 19.49 -9.00 -24.49
C ALA A 356 18.29 -8.06 -24.25
N CYS A 357 18.18 -7.50 -23.04
CA CYS A 357 17.12 -6.58 -22.65
C CYS A 357 17.22 -5.21 -23.35
N GLU A 358 18.41 -4.75 -23.72
CA GLU A 358 18.63 -3.45 -24.35
C GLU A 358 18.05 -3.40 -25.76
N LYS A 359 18.14 -4.52 -26.50
CA LYS A 359 17.55 -4.67 -27.84
C LYS A 359 16.03 -4.60 -27.84
N LEU A 360 15.41 -4.89 -26.70
CA LEU A 360 13.96 -4.90 -26.51
C LEU A 360 13.45 -3.62 -25.86
N CYS A 361 14.34 -2.77 -25.36
CA CYS A 361 13.96 -1.57 -24.63
C CYS A 361 13.55 -0.43 -25.59
N PRO A 362 12.26 -0.01 -25.61
CA PRO A 362 11.82 1.07 -26.49
C PRO A 362 12.40 2.44 -26.10
N GLN A 363 12.97 2.56 -24.88
CA GLN A 363 13.61 3.77 -24.37
C GLN A 363 15.14 3.78 -24.64
N GLY A 364 15.68 2.73 -25.22
CA GLY A 364 17.12 2.63 -25.51
C GLY A 364 18.01 2.69 -24.25
N ILE A 365 17.53 2.22 -23.12
CA ILE A 365 18.27 2.28 -21.84
C ILE A 365 19.45 1.31 -21.88
N PRO A 366 20.69 1.77 -21.62
CA PRO A 366 21.87 0.88 -21.51
C PRO A 366 21.82 0.14 -20.16
N VAL A 367 21.02 -0.92 -20.10
CA VAL A 367 20.68 -1.66 -18.87
C VAL A 367 21.94 -2.25 -18.23
N GLY A 368 22.87 -2.78 -19.05
CA GLY A 368 24.13 -3.35 -18.56
C GLY A 368 25.01 -2.33 -17.84
N GLU A 369 25.00 -1.07 -18.27
CA GLU A 369 25.75 0.00 -17.60
C GLU A 369 25.07 0.48 -16.31
N TRP A 370 23.74 0.43 -16.28
CA TRP A 370 22.97 0.89 -15.10
C TRP A 370 22.94 -0.13 -13.98
N MET A 371 22.86 -1.43 -14.27
CA MET A 371 22.71 -2.46 -13.23
C MET A 371 23.82 -2.46 -12.18
N PRO A 372 25.13 -2.32 -12.52
CA PRO A 372 26.18 -2.16 -11.52
C PRO A 372 25.99 -0.93 -10.62
N LYS A 373 25.57 0.21 -11.18
CA LYS A 373 25.31 1.44 -10.43
C LYS A 373 24.12 1.26 -9.49
N VAL A 374 23.06 0.63 -9.96
CA VAL A 374 21.87 0.29 -9.15
C VAL A 374 22.25 -0.60 -7.96
N HIS A 375 23.04 -1.65 -8.22
CA HIS A 375 23.49 -2.54 -7.14
C HIS A 375 24.41 -1.83 -6.14
N ALA A 376 25.34 -1.01 -6.61
CA ALA A 376 26.23 -0.23 -5.76
C ALA A 376 25.43 0.65 -4.76
N VAL A 377 24.35 1.28 -5.21
CA VAL A 377 23.53 2.14 -4.35
C VAL A 377 22.58 1.33 -3.48
N LEU A 378 21.80 0.41 -4.07
CA LEU A 378 20.73 -0.27 -3.37
C LEU A 378 21.20 -1.51 -2.58
N GLY A 379 22.18 -2.23 -3.11
CA GLY A 379 22.76 -3.44 -2.51
C GLY A 379 23.88 -3.15 -1.51
N GLU A 380 24.90 -2.39 -1.97
CA GLU A 380 26.13 -2.12 -1.21
C GLU A 380 26.04 -0.85 -0.33
N GLY A 381 25.04 -0.01 -0.52
CA GLY A 381 24.83 1.18 0.31
C GLY A 381 25.66 2.41 -0.10
N LYS A 382 26.24 2.42 -1.31
CA LYS A 382 26.96 3.60 -1.83
C LYS A 382 26.04 4.79 -2.07
N SER A 383 26.64 6.00 -2.17
CA SER A 383 25.92 7.20 -2.54
C SER A 383 25.49 7.17 -4.02
N TYR A 384 24.45 7.93 -4.38
CA TYR A 384 24.06 8.20 -5.78
C TYR A 384 25.08 9.05 -6.55
N ARG A 385 26.02 9.68 -5.84
CA ARG A 385 27.07 10.58 -6.38
C ARG A 385 28.45 10.02 -6.12
#